data_7ede055c9d4057e4889462b5ab4e850c
#
_entry.id   7ede055c9d4057e4889462b5ab4e850c
#
_cell.length_a   1.000
_cell.length_b   1.000
_cell.length_c   1.000
_cell.angle_alpha   90.00
_cell.angle_beta   90.00
_cell.angle_gamma   90.00
#
_symmetry.space_group_name_H-M   'P 1'
#
loop_
_entity.id
_entity.type
_entity.pdbx_description
1 polymer ?
#
loop_
_entity_poly.entity_id
_entity_poly.type
_entity_poly.pdbx_seq_one_letter_code
_entity_poly.pdbx_strand_id
1 'polypeptide(L)'
;MSNTIRPMLQRLLYDTVGEERTQALFSRVFVLPALSLAADGDVPRALLAQAMNLVLFDDLLERVPAGKQRVAEIAHAGGLVRFDHGALRTVVSHRSELPSGHAAFARILEPLGFEVAETYPLPRLRMVGRAFTHQDFPEDIAQFFVSEIELGEFSAQFRAAAERVIATSKDPLSSSAIELLDKLARHKALSYDEARVLLPQLTACFSRQHETPALTDYRLLLEESAEMAWIATEGNTFNHVTERVSDVASVAEEQHRLQRPMKAQIEVSRSGRVRQTAYFAASVERSFRLDDGTLTRIFRKTSHNSL
;
A
#
# COMPACT_ATOMS: atom_id res chain seq x y z
N MET A 1 31.01 -6.37 -26.16
CA MET A 1 29.74 -6.36 -25.40
C MET A 1 29.62 -5.00 -24.78
N SER A 2 28.69 -4.18 -25.24
CA SER A 2 28.47 -2.83 -24.71
C SER A 2 27.98 -2.95 -23.27
N ASN A 3 28.78 -2.46 -22.32
CA ASN A 3 28.45 -2.43 -20.90
C ASN A 3 27.47 -1.25 -20.68
N THR A 4 26.23 -1.41 -21.15
CA THR A 4 25.20 -0.40 -20.95
C THR A 4 24.89 -0.34 -19.46
N ILE A 5 25.28 0.73 -18.80
CA ILE A 5 24.97 0.97 -17.38
C ILE A 5 23.43 0.98 -17.24
N ARG A 6 22.88 0.07 -16.45
CA ARG A 6 21.45 0.02 -16.18
C ARG A 6 21.02 1.30 -15.43
N PRO A 7 19.89 1.91 -15.78
CA PRO A 7 19.36 3.05 -15.03
C PRO A 7 19.22 2.76 -13.52
N MET A 8 19.39 3.78 -12.72
CA MET A 8 19.48 3.68 -11.25
C MET A 8 18.23 3.04 -10.63
N LEU A 9 17.01 3.43 -11.07
CA LEU A 9 15.76 2.82 -10.63
C LEU A 9 15.72 1.31 -10.91
N GLN A 10 16.14 0.91 -12.09
CA GLN A 10 16.18 -0.50 -12.49
C GLN A 10 17.19 -1.30 -11.64
N ARG A 11 18.32 -0.70 -11.30
CA ARG A 11 19.34 -1.32 -10.43
C ARG A 11 18.81 -1.51 -9.01
N LEU A 12 18.16 -0.49 -8.42
CA LEU A 12 17.56 -0.58 -7.09
C LEU A 12 16.50 -1.67 -7.01
N LEU A 13 15.63 -1.75 -8.01
CA LEU A 13 14.60 -2.80 -8.07
C LEU A 13 15.24 -4.18 -8.26
N TYR A 14 16.26 -4.30 -9.11
CA TYR A 14 16.99 -5.54 -9.31
C TYR A 14 17.58 -6.07 -7.98
N ASP A 15 18.21 -5.19 -7.20
CA ASP A 15 18.80 -5.54 -5.90
C ASP A 15 17.73 -5.86 -4.83
N THR A 16 16.49 -5.37 -5.01
CA THR A 16 15.41 -5.53 -4.02
C THR A 16 14.52 -6.72 -4.32
N VAL A 17 14.07 -6.87 -5.58
CA VAL A 17 13.06 -7.89 -5.98
C VAL A 17 13.57 -8.87 -7.03
N GLY A 18 14.80 -8.71 -7.50
CA GLY A 18 15.42 -9.56 -8.52
C GLY A 18 15.09 -9.17 -9.97
N GLU A 19 15.78 -9.82 -10.91
CA GLU A 19 15.75 -9.44 -12.32
C GLU A 19 14.38 -9.67 -12.97
N GLU A 20 13.80 -10.83 -12.77
CA GLU A 20 12.53 -11.22 -13.40
C GLU A 20 11.39 -10.27 -13.00
N ARG A 21 11.23 -10.01 -11.70
CA ARG A 21 10.19 -9.09 -11.19
C ARG A 21 10.45 -7.66 -11.67
N THR A 22 11.71 -7.22 -11.71
CA THR A 22 12.06 -5.88 -12.22
C THR A 22 11.68 -5.73 -13.68
N GLN A 23 12.02 -6.70 -14.54
CA GLN A 23 11.64 -6.67 -15.96
C GLN A 23 10.12 -6.69 -16.14
N ALA A 24 9.41 -7.51 -15.36
CA ALA A 24 7.96 -7.57 -15.37
C ALA A 24 7.33 -6.22 -15.00
N LEU A 25 7.85 -5.52 -13.98
CA LEU A 25 7.36 -4.21 -13.57
C LEU A 25 7.52 -3.17 -14.69
N PHE A 26 8.70 -3.05 -15.28
CA PHE A 26 8.94 -2.10 -16.39
C PHE A 26 8.15 -2.41 -17.67
N SER A 27 7.75 -3.67 -17.87
CA SER A 27 6.89 -4.05 -19.01
C SER A 27 5.40 -3.82 -18.76
N ARG A 28 4.98 -3.47 -17.53
CA ARG A 28 3.57 -3.40 -17.13
C ARG A 28 3.15 -2.05 -16.57
N VAL A 29 4.07 -1.31 -15.96
CA VAL A 29 3.77 -0.07 -15.23
C VAL A 29 4.47 1.11 -15.91
N PHE A 30 3.72 2.18 -16.14
CA PHE A 30 4.29 3.43 -16.63
C PHE A 30 5.18 4.06 -15.56
N VAL A 31 6.39 4.41 -15.94
CA VAL A 31 7.34 5.17 -15.12
C VAL A 31 7.76 6.40 -15.90
N LEU A 32 7.73 7.56 -15.25
CA LEU A 32 8.16 8.81 -15.88
C LEU A 32 9.60 8.67 -16.43
N PRO A 33 9.86 9.04 -17.71
CA PRO A 33 11.19 8.93 -18.29
C PRO A 33 12.31 9.60 -17.47
N ALA A 34 12.03 10.74 -16.86
CA ALA A 34 12.99 11.44 -15.99
C ALA A 34 13.47 10.58 -14.80
N LEU A 35 12.62 9.68 -14.26
CA LEU A 35 12.97 8.76 -13.18
C LEU A 35 13.53 7.43 -13.72
N SER A 36 13.05 6.97 -14.86
CA SER A 36 13.45 5.68 -15.43
C SER A 36 14.84 5.71 -16.10
N LEU A 37 15.33 6.87 -16.54
CA LEU A 37 16.57 7.03 -17.27
C LEU A 37 17.73 7.60 -16.45
N ALA A 38 17.51 8.02 -15.19
CA ALA A 38 18.59 8.50 -14.32
C ALA A 38 19.65 7.40 -14.11
N ALA A 39 20.90 7.68 -14.43
CA ALA A 39 21.96 6.66 -14.45
C ALA A 39 23.02 6.82 -13.35
N ASP A 40 23.41 8.04 -13.01
CA ASP A 40 24.58 8.34 -12.16
C ASP A 40 24.24 9.33 -11.04
N GLY A 41 25.07 9.32 -10.00
CA GLY A 41 25.00 10.22 -8.85
C GLY A 41 24.26 9.61 -7.66
N ASP A 42 23.85 10.48 -6.73
CA ASP A 42 23.01 10.10 -5.59
C ASP A 42 21.59 9.77 -6.03
N VAL A 43 20.91 8.93 -5.27
CA VAL A 43 19.51 8.52 -5.47
C VAL A 43 18.59 9.61 -4.94
N PRO A 44 17.89 10.37 -5.80
CA PRO A 44 16.92 11.37 -5.35
C PRO A 44 15.75 10.72 -4.60
N ARG A 45 15.15 11.45 -3.63
CA ARG A 45 13.97 11.00 -2.88
C ARG A 45 12.81 10.52 -3.79
N ALA A 46 12.60 11.21 -4.91
CA ALA A 46 11.56 10.85 -5.88
C ALA A 46 11.82 9.49 -6.54
N LEU A 47 13.06 9.15 -6.83
CA LEU A 47 13.42 7.86 -7.41
C LEU A 47 13.24 6.73 -6.38
N LEU A 48 13.61 6.97 -5.12
CA LEU A 48 13.41 6.01 -4.04
C LEU A 48 11.90 5.82 -3.74
N ALA A 49 11.10 6.91 -3.77
CA ALA A 49 9.65 6.86 -3.67
C ALA A 49 9.03 6.03 -4.80
N GLN A 50 9.47 6.24 -6.05
CA GLN A 50 9.01 5.45 -7.19
C GLN A 50 9.40 3.98 -7.07
N ALA A 51 10.61 3.67 -6.60
CA ALA A 51 11.04 2.29 -6.36
C ALA A 51 10.14 1.60 -5.32
N MET A 52 9.88 2.27 -4.20
CA MET A 52 8.98 1.76 -3.16
C MET A 52 7.57 1.52 -3.70
N ASN A 53 6.99 2.47 -4.44
CA ASN A 53 5.67 2.34 -5.05
C ASN A 53 5.58 1.13 -5.98
N LEU A 54 6.59 0.88 -6.80
CA LEU A 54 6.62 -0.27 -7.73
C LEU A 54 6.67 -1.60 -6.97
N VAL A 55 7.46 -1.71 -5.92
CA VAL A 55 7.51 -2.92 -5.08
C VAL A 55 6.17 -3.18 -4.41
N LEU A 56 5.55 -2.16 -3.82
CA LEU A 56 4.26 -2.29 -3.14
C LEU A 56 3.11 -2.61 -4.12
N PHE A 57 3.16 -2.08 -5.33
CA PHE A 57 2.21 -2.42 -6.39
C PHE A 57 2.33 -3.90 -6.79
N ASP A 58 3.55 -4.39 -7.02
CA ASP A 58 3.80 -5.78 -7.36
C ASP A 58 3.34 -6.74 -6.24
N ASP A 59 3.63 -6.42 -4.99
CA ASP A 59 3.18 -7.19 -3.82
C ASP A 59 1.64 -7.27 -3.73
N LEU A 60 0.92 -6.22 -4.10
CA LEU A 60 -0.53 -6.28 -4.15
C LEU A 60 -1.01 -7.19 -5.28
N LEU A 61 -0.40 -7.14 -6.46
CA LEU A 61 -0.80 -7.99 -7.58
C LEU A 61 -0.67 -9.48 -7.25
N GLU A 62 0.33 -9.87 -6.45
CA GLU A 62 0.46 -11.26 -5.99
C GLU A 62 -0.70 -11.71 -5.09
N ARG A 63 -1.37 -10.78 -4.42
CA ARG A 63 -2.51 -11.04 -3.52
C ARG A 63 -3.87 -10.87 -4.17
N VAL A 64 -3.94 -10.21 -5.34
CA VAL A 64 -5.20 -9.85 -6.02
C VAL A 64 -5.23 -10.39 -7.45
N PRO A 65 -5.68 -11.65 -7.67
CA PRO A 65 -5.64 -12.29 -8.99
C PRO A 65 -6.34 -11.51 -10.10
N ALA A 66 -7.48 -10.84 -9.82
CA ALA A 66 -8.20 -10.04 -10.80
C ALA A 66 -7.36 -8.82 -11.25
N GLY A 67 -6.68 -8.14 -10.32
CA GLY A 67 -5.75 -7.05 -10.62
C GLY A 67 -4.55 -7.53 -11.46
N LYS A 68 -3.94 -8.65 -11.04
CA LYS A 68 -2.82 -9.26 -11.79
C LYS A 68 -3.22 -9.57 -13.22
N GLN A 69 -4.41 -10.12 -13.42
CA GLN A 69 -4.95 -10.43 -14.75
C GLN A 69 -5.19 -9.17 -15.58
N ARG A 70 -5.79 -8.12 -14.99
CA ARG A 70 -6.00 -6.83 -15.67
C ARG A 70 -4.67 -6.23 -16.15
N VAL A 71 -3.66 -6.20 -15.31
CA VAL A 71 -2.33 -5.69 -15.64
C VAL A 71 -1.69 -6.48 -16.78
N ALA A 72 -1.84 -7.81 -16.76
CA ALA A 72 -1.33 -8.67 -17.84
C ALA A 72 -2.05 -8.42 -19.18
N GLU A 73 -3.36 -8.21 -19.17
CA GLU A 73 -4.15 -7.89 -20.36
C GLU A 73 -3.73 -6.54 -20.97
N ILE A 74 -3.53 -5.52 -20.16
CA ILE A 74 -3.02 -4.22 -20.62
C ILE A 74 -1.64 -4.37 -21.27
N ALA A 75 -0.72 -5.07 -20.59
CA ALA A 75 0.63 -5.29 -21.12
C ALA A 75 0.62 -6.12 -22.43
N HIS A 76 -0.24 -7.13 -22.52
CA HIS A 76 -0.41 -7.92 -23.74
C HIS A 76 -0.92 -7.08 -24.93
N ALA A 77 -1.75 -6.08 -24.66
CA ALA A 77 -2.21 -5.10 -25.64
C ALA A 77 -1.17 -4.01 -25.97
N GLY A 78 0.05 -4.10 -25.42
CA GLY A 78 1.12 -3.12 -25.63
C GLY A 78 0.96 -1.84 -24.79
N GLY A 79 0.06 -1.82 -23.81
CA GLY A 79 -0.16 -0.70 -22.90
C GLY A 79 0.65 -0.82 -21.62
N LEU A 80 0.63 0.24 -20.82
CA LEU A 80 1.23 0.30 -19.47
C LEU A 80 0.19 0.85 -18.49
N VAL A 81 0.14 0.26 -17.30
CA VAL A 81 -0.72 0.72 -16.23
C VAL A 81 -0.17 2.03 -15.66
N ARG A 82 -1.01 3.04 -15.49
CA ARG A 82 -0.69 4.24 -14.72
C ARG A 82 -1.15 4.02 -13.28
N PHE A 83 -0.23 3.67 -12.40
CA PHE A 83 -0.50 3.51 -10.97
C PHE A 83 -0.82 4.88 -10.37
N ASP A 84 -2.05 5.07 -9.91
CA ASP A 84 -2.56 6.34 -9.41
C ASP A 84 -2.37 6.51 -7.91
N HIS A 85 -2.88 5.58 -7.10
CA HIS A 85 -2.63 5.56 -5.66
C HIS A 85 -2.73 4.16 -5.06
N GLY A 86 -2.04 3.99 -3.93
CA GLY A 86 -2.17 2.85 -3.05
C GLY A 86 -2.78 3.27 -1.72
N ALA A 87 -3.75 2.49 -1.22
CA ALA A 87 -4.38 2.75 0.06
C ALA A 87 -4.02 1.72 1.11
N LEU A 88 -3.87 2.18 2.33
CA LEU A 88 -3.59 1.36 3.51
C LEU A 88 -4.38 1.84 4.72
N ARG A 89 -4.44 0.97 5.73
CA ARG A 89 -5.14 1.24 6.99
C ARG A 89 -4.18 1.13 8.16
N THR A 90 -4.40 1.95 9.17
CA THR A 90 -3.66 1.94 10.43
C THR A 90 -4.59 2.24 11.61
N VAL A 91 -4.06 2.25 12.82
CA VAL A 91 -4.83 2.40 14.06
C VAL A 91 -4.23 3.49 14.94
N VAL A 92 -5.06 4.38 15.46
CA VAL A 92 -4.65 5.36 16.48
C VAL A 92 -4.50 4.64 17.80
N SER A 93 -3.26 4.35 18.20
CA SER A 93 -2.95 3.68 19.48
C SER A 93 -1.49 3.90 19.87
N HIS A 94 -1.24 3.89 21.17
CA HIS A 94 0.10 3.97 21.78
C HIS A 94 0.51 2.66 22.47
N ARG A 95 -0.09 1.53 22.07
CA ARG A 95 0.12 0.22 22.71
C ARG A 95 1.16 -0.66 22.02
N SER A 96 1.86 -0.15 21.00
CA SER A 96 2.87 -0.90 20.25
C SER A 96 4.17 -0.10 20.13
N GLU A 97 5.19 -0.71 19.52
CA GLU A 97 6.44 -0.01 19.18
C GLU A 97 6.25 1.00 18.03
N LEU A 98 5.19 0.83 17.22
CA LEU A 98 4.92 1.72 16.09
C LEU A 98 4.39 3.07 16.56
N PRO A 99 4.74 4.18 15.87
CA PRO A 99 4.05 5.45 16.05
C PRO A 99 2.55 5.33 15.80
N SER A 100 1.77 6.14 16.51
CA SER A 100 0.32 6.09 16.47
C SER A 100 -0.25 6.56 15.13
N GLY A 101 -1.20 5.82 14.59
CA GLY A 101 -1.99 6.19 13.43
C GLY A 101 -1.14 6.52 12.19
N HIS A 102 -1.50 7.59 11.50
CA HIS A 102 -0.80 8.03 10.28
C HIS A 102 0.66 8.41 10.51
N ALA A 103 1.08 8.76 11.73
CA ALA A 103 2.47 9.11 12.04
C ALA A 103 3.44 7.94 11.74
N ALA A 104 2.97 6.69 11.82
CA ALA A 104 3.76 5.52 11.43
C ALA A 104 4.18 5.55 9.96
N PHE A 105 3.42 6.24 9.10
CA PHE A 105 3.69 6.38 7.67
C PHE A 105 4.23 7.75 7.31
N ALA A 106 3.80 8.84 7.96
CA ALA A 106 4.33 10.18 7.74
C ALA A 106 5.86 10.22 7.91
N ARG A 107 6.40 9.56 8.95
CA ARG A 107 7.85 9.45 9.19
C ARG A 107 8.65 8.80 8.04
N ILE A 108 7.96 8.07 7.13
CA ILE A 108 8.54 7.44 5.94
C ILE A 108 8.26 8.30 4.71
N LEU A 109 7.00 8.69 4.55
CA LEU A 109 6.52 9.37 3.35
C LEU A 109 7.06 10.79 3.23
N GLU A 110 7.13 11.55 4.33
CA GLU A 110 7.64 12.93 4.31
C GLU A 110 9.11 13.02 3.86
N PRO A 111 10.05 12.21 4.39
CA PRO A 111 11.43 12.17 3.86
C PRO A 111 11.51 11.80 2.39
N LEU A 112 10.62 10.92 1.92
CA LEU A 112 10.50 10.52 0.52
C LEU A 112 9.90 11.62 -0.38
N GLY A 113 9.46 12.75 0.19
CA GLY A 113 8.93 13.88 -0.55
C GLY A 113 7.42 13.94 -0.68
N PHE A 114 6.68 13.13 0.08
CA PHE A 114 5.23 13.24 0.15
C PHE A 114 4.79 14.25 1.22
N GLU A 115 3.65 14.86 0.99
CA GLU A 115 2.97 15.73 1.95
C GLU A 115 1.47 15.44 1.98
N VAL A 116 0.82 15.76 3.09
CA VAL A 116 -0.63 15.64 3.20
C VAL A 116 -1.29 16.72 2.34
N ALA A 117 -1.89 16.29 1.23
CA ALA A 117 -2.62 17.19 0.33
C ALA A 117 -4.05 17.44 0.83
N GLU A 118 -4.70 16.41 1.37
CA GLU A 118 -6.09 16.53 1.83
C GLU A 118 -6.40 15.51 2.94
N THR A 119 -7.33 15.89 3.83
CA THR A 119 -7.82 15.04 4.93
C THR A 119 -9.31 14.79 4.76
N TYR A 120 -9.72 13.54 4.86
CA TYR A 120 -11.07 13.07 4.63
C TYR A 120 -11.65 12.44 5.90
N PRO A 121 -12.64 13.06 6.54
CA PRO A 121 -13.44 12.36 7.55
C PRO A 121 -14.24 11.22 6.91
N LEU A 122 -14.15 10.03 7.49
CA LEU A 122 -14.85 8.83 7.05
C LEU A 122 -15.78 8.33 8.18
N PRO A 123 -16.85 9.08 8.51
CA PRO A 123 -17.64 8.85 9.74
C PRO A 123 -18.31 7.48 9.76
N ARG A 124 -18.73 6.93 8.62
CA ARG A 124 -19.31 5.59 8.55
C ARG A 124 -18.35 4.49 8.96
N LEU A 125 -17.06 4.71 8.74
CA LEU A 125 -16.00 3.77 9.07
C LEU A 125 -15.33 4.08 10.42
N ARG A 126 -15.69 5.22 11.05
CA ARG A 126 -15.05 5.76 12.25
C ARG A 126 -13.55 5.90 12.02
N MET A 127 -13.20 6.50 10.87
CA MET A 127 -11.83 6.66 10.39
C MET A 127 -11.58 8.08 9.89
N VAL A 128 -10.30 8.43 9.82
CA VAL A 128 -9.82 9.62 9.13
C VAL A 128 -8.83 9.20 8.05
N GLY A 129 -9.08 9.58 6.81
CA GLY A 129 -8.19 9.33 5.67
C GLY A 129 -7.33 10.56 5.38
N ARG A 130 -6.09 10.35 4.95
CA ARG A 130 -5.18 11.40 4.44
C ARG A 130 -4.61 10.98 3.10
N ALA A 131 -4.74 11.87 2.12
CA ALA A 131 -4.06 11.71 0.84
C ALA A 131 -2.68 12.36 0.93
N PHE A 132 -1.64 11.57 0.65
CA PHE A 132 -0.26 12.02 0.53
C PHE A 132 0.12 12.09 -0.93
N THR A 133 0.51 13.28 -1.41
CA THR A 133 0.98 13.51 -2.77
C THR A 133 2.46 13.84 -2.77
N HIS A 134 3.17 13.46 -3.83
CA HIS A 134 4.59 13.72 -3.93
C HIS A 134 4.84 15.16 -4.38
N GLN A 135 5.63 15.93 -3.62
CA GLN A 135 5.89 17.36 -3.87
C GLN A 135 6.56 17.63 -5.22
N ASP A 136 7.52 16.78 -5.61
CA ASP A 136 8.31 17.00 -6.83
C ASP A 136 7.58 16.48 -8.09
N PHE A 137 6.70 15.45 -7.96
CA PHE A 137 6.00 14.79 -9.06
C PHE A 137 4.57 14.39 -8.66
N PRO A 138 3.67 15.35 -8.39
CA PRO A 138 2.33 15.06 -7.84
C PRO A 138 1.43 14.27 -8.80
N GLU A 139 1.67 14.36 -10.12
CA GLU A 139 0.87 13.68 -11.15
C GLU A 139 1.47 12.35 -11.62
N ASP A 140 2.76 12.11 -11.35
CA ASP A 140 3.48 10.98 -11.94
C ASP A 140 3.92 9.93 -10.93
N ILE A 141 4.12 10.30 -9.66
CA ILE A 141 4.37 9.37 -8.56
C ILE A 141 3.05 9.07 -7.87
N ALA A 142 2.72 7.78 -7.77
CA ALA A 142 1.47 7.34 -7.17
C ALA A 142 1.32 7.83 -5.72
N GLN A 143 0.12 8.28 -5.38
CA GLN A 143 -0.23 8.82 -4.07
C GLN A 143 -0.41 7.69 -3.04
N PHE A 144 -0.33 8.05 -1.76
CA PHE A 144 -0.73 7.17 -0.67
C PHE A 144 -2.01 7.69 -0.03
N PHE A 145 -2.98 6.81 0.17
CA PHE A 145 -4.16 7.09 0.99
C PHE A 145 -4.07 6.32 2.29
N VAL A 146 -3.76 7.03 3.37
CA VAL A 146 -3.58 6.45 4.71
C VAL A 146 -4.83 6.72 5.54
N SER A 147 -5.57 5.65 5.88
CA SER A 147 -6.77 5.75 6.73
C SER A 147 -6.48 5.21 8.13
N GLU A 148 -6.74 6.00 9.16
CA GLU A 148 -6.55 5.60 10.55
C GLU A 148 -7.87 5.38 11.27
N ILE A 149 -7.98 4.28 12.03
CA ILE A 149 -9.14 3.94 12.84
C ILE A 149 -9.03 4.64 14.20
N GLU A 150 -10.10 5.34 14.57
CA GLU A 150 -10.26 6.01 15.87
C GLU A 150 -10.88 5.06 16.89
N LEU A 151 -10.06 4.35 17.67
CA LEU A 151 -10.54 3.33 18.60
C LEU A 151 -11.55 3.88 19.64
N GLY A 152 -11.50 5.17 19.97
CA GLY A 152 -12.42 5.83 20.89
C GLY A 152 -13.89 5.74 20.49
N GLU A 153 -14.19 5.60 19.22
CA GLU A 153 -15.53 5.55 18.64
C GLU A 153 -16.19 4.15 18.74
N PHE A 154 -15.50 3.15 19.28
CA PHE A 154 -15.94 1.76 19.33
C PHE A 154 -16.22 1.29 20.77
N SER A 155 -16.87 0.13 20.92
CA SER A 155 -17.17 -0.46 22.22
C SER A 155 -15.89 -0.77 23.03
N ALA A 156 -16.02 -0.91 24.35
CA ALA A 156 -14.89 -1.26 25.20
C ALA A 156 -14.29 -2.64 24.86
N GLN A 157 -15.15 -3.59 24.47
CA GLN A 157 -14.71 -4.93 24.07
C GLN A 157 -13.92 -4.91 22.76
N PHE A 158 -14.40 -4.16 21.78
CA PHE A 158 -13.70 -3.93 20.53
C PHE A 158 -12.33 -3.30 20.74
N ARG A 159 -12.27 -2.20 21.54
CA ARG A 159 -11.00 -1.53 21.84
C ARG A 159 -9.99 -2.48 22.48
N ALA A 160 -10.44 -3.27 23.47
CA ALA A 160 -9.57 -4.23 24.13
C ALA A 160 -9.05 -5.31 23.17
N ALA A 161 -9.89 -5.82 22.26
CA ALA A 161 -9.48 -6.77 21.22
C ALA A 161 -8.49 -6.15 20.24
N ALA A 162 -8.76 -4.93 19.75
CA ALA A 162 -7.86 -4.20 18.86
C ALA A 162 -6.49 -3.96 19.51
N GLU A 163 -6.46 -3.49 20.76
CA GLU A 163 -5.22 -3.28 21.51
C GLU A 163 -4.42 -4.58 21.69
N ARG A 164 -5.06 -5.72 21.98
CA ARG A 164 -4.35 -7.01 22.05
C ARG A 164 -3.70 -7.40 20.74
N VAL A 165 -4.38 -7.18 19.62
CA VAL A 165 -3.84 -7.48 18.29
C VAL A 165 -2.61 -6.62 18.00
N ILE A 166 -2.72 -5.30 18.18
CA ILE A 166 -1.65 -4.38 17.77
C ILE A 166 -0.49 -4.30 18.76
N ALA A 167 -0.71 -4.66 20.04
CA ALA A 167 0.32 -4.57 21.09
C ALA A 167 1.58 -5.39 20.79
N THR A 168 1.48 -6.42 19.95
CA THR A 168 2.62 -7.25 19.53
C THR A 168 3.36 -6.71 18.31
N SER A 169 2.94 -5.57 17.75
CA SER A 169 3.59 -4.97 16.58
C SER A 169 5.01 -4.53 16.90
N LYS A 170 5.92 -4.88 16.00
CA LYS A 170 7.33 -4.49 16.03
C LYS A 170 7.63 -3.47 14.97
N ASP A 171 8.55 -2.54 15.26
CA ASP A 171 9.00 -1.59 14.28
C ASP A 171 9.99 -2.26 13.30
N PRO A 172 9.69 -2.29 12.00
CA PRO A 172 10.61 -2.89 11.01
C PRO A 172 11.81 -1.98 10.69
N LEU A 173 11.76 -0.69 11.06
CA LEU A 173 12.86 0.24 10.82
C LEU A 173 13.93 0.08 11.89
N SER A 174 15.16 -0.21 11.46
CA SER A 174 16.32 -0.15 12.34
C SER A 174 16.70 1.30 12.66
N SER A 175 17.50 1.50 13.72
CA SER A 175 18.03 2.84 14.06
C SER A 175 18.78 3.47 12.88
N SER A 176 19.56 2.67 12.13
CA SER A 176 20.25 3.16 10.93
C SER A 176 19.30 3.57 9.81
N ALA A 177 18.17 2.88 9.65
CA ALA A 177 17.16 3.30 8.67
C ALA A 177 16.50 4.63 9.05
N ILE A 178 16.28 4.87 10.34
CA ILE A 178 15.77 6.15 10.85
C ILE A 178 16.78 7.27 10.58
N GLU A 179 18.07 7.04 10.84
CA GLU A 179 19.14 8.00 10.49
C GLU A 179 19.21 8.31 8.99
N LEU A 180 19.01 7.29 8.13
CA LEU A 180 18.94 7.46 6.68
C LEU A 180 17.69 8.26 6.24
N LEU A 181 16.55 8.05 6.88
CA LEU A 181 15.37 8.89 6.65
C LEU A 181 15.59 10.35 7.05
N ASP A 182 16.24 10.60 8.19
CA ASP A 182 16.62 11.94 8.62
C ASP A 182 17.61 12.60 7.64
N LYS A 183 18.56 11.81 7.11
CA LYS A 183 19.49 12.28 6.07
C LYS A 183 18.72 12.61 4.79
N LEU A 184 17.82 11.73 4.36
CA LEU A 184 17.00 11.93 3.16
C LEU A 184 16.12 13.18 3.26
N ALA A 185 15.51 13.42 4.44
CA ALA A 185 14.71 14.63 4.69
C ALA A 185 15.54 15.92 4.50
N ARG A 186 16.79 15.93 4.96
CA ARG A 186 17.69 17.10 4.89
C ARG A 186 18.30 17.31 3.51
N HIS A 187 18.74 16.23 2.85
CA HIS A 187 19.53 16.30 1.62
C HIS A 187 18.75 15.96 0.36
N LYS A 188 17.52 15.43 0.49
CA LYS A 188 16.63 15.01 -0.60
C LYS A 188 17.22 13.92 -1.52
N ALA A 189 18.33 13.32 -1.11
CA ALA A 189 19.02 12.25 -1.81
C ALA A 189 19.87 11.41 -0.85
N LEU A 190 20.15 10.18 -1.24
CA LEU A 190 21.05 9.24 -0.58
C LEU A 190 22.06 8.70 -1.59
N SER A 191 23.21 8.22 -1.13
CA SER A 191 24.06 7.40 -1.98
C SER A 191 23.34 6.12 -2.41
N TYR A 192 23.78 5.49 -3.49
CA TYR A 192 23.16 4.25 -3.98
C TYR A 192 23.14 3.15 -2.90
N ASP A 193 24.26 2.95 -2.18
CA ASP A 193 24.34 1.92 -1.15
C ASP A 193 23.40 2.19 0.03
N GLU A 194 23.24 3.45 0.44
CA GLU A 194 22.30 3.85 1.48
C GLU A 194 20.85 3.60 1.03
N ALA A 195 20.49 3.99 -0.20
CA ALA A 195 19.16 3.75 -0.76
C ALA A 195 18.85 2.26 -0.89
N ARG A 196 19.82 1.45 -1.32
CA ARG A 196 19.72 0.00 -1.45
C ARG A 196 19.47 -0.70 -0.10
N VAL A 197 20.07 -0.21 0.98
CA VAL A 197 19.86 -0.72 2.34
C VAL A 197 18.52 -0.26 2.92
N LEU A 198 18.08 0.95 2.59
CA LEU A 198 16.87 1.55 3.14
C LEU A 198 15.60 0.99 2.49
N LEU A 199 15.57 0.81 1.16
CA LEU A 199 14.35 0.44 0.41
C LEU A 199 13.65 -0.84 0.93
N PRO A 200 14.35 -1.94 1.25
CA PRO A 200 13.69 -3.13 1.83
C PRO A 200 13.04 -2.85 3.19
N GLN A 201 13.60 -1.99 4.01
CA GLN A 201 13.04 -1.63 5.32
C GLN A 201 11.81 -0.72 5.16
N LEU A 202 11.83 0.20 4.17
CA LEU A 202 10.66 1.00 3.84
C LEU A 202 9.48 0.11 3.40
N THR A 203 9.72 -0.82 2.48
CA THR A 203 8.66 -1.72 1.99
C THR A 203 8.16 -2.65 3.08
N ALA A 204 9.01 -3.10 4.01
CA ALA A 204 8.62 -3.91 5.16
C ALA A 204 7.60 -3.21 6.08
N CYS A 205 7.59 -1.87 6.15
CA CYS A 205 6.60 -1.11 6.92
C CYS A 205 5.16 -1.30 6.40
N PHE A 206 5.01 -1.69 5.14
CA PHE A 206 3.72 -1.95 4.49
C PHE A 206 3.33 -3.43 4.55
N SER A 207 3.50 -4.05 5.70
CA SER A 207 3.13 -5.43 5.97
C SER A 207 2.52 -5.58 7.36
N ARG A 208 2.14 -6.80 7.75
CA ARG A 208 1.67 -7.06 9.10
C ARG A 208 2.85 -7.10 10.08
N GLN A 209 2.86 -6.19 11.04
CA GLN A 209 3.92 -6.06 12.04
C GLN A 209 3.61 -6.78 13.36
N HIS A 210 2.35 -7.18 13.59
CA HIS A 210 1.91 -7.90 14.77
C HIS A 210 1.83 -9.42 14.52
N GLU A 211 1.76 -10.17 15.61
CA GLU A 211 1.62 -11.62 15.57
C GLU A 211 0.27 -12.07 14.97
N THR A 212 0.14 -13.37 14.69
CA THR A 212 -1.13 -13.97 14.25
C THR A 212 -2.20 -13.71 15.31
N PRO A 213 -3.32 -13.05 14.95
CA PRO A 213 -4.37 -12.69 15.91
C PRO A 213 -5.09 -13.92 16.45
N ALA A 214 -5.62 -13.80 17.68
CA ALA A 214 -6.57 -14.77 18.19
C ALA A 214 -7.87 -14.76 17.37
N LEU A 215 -8.45 -15.93 17.13
CA LEU A 215 -9.72 -16.05 16.40
C LEU A 215 -10.87 -15.34 17.12
N THR A 216 -10.86 -15.41 18.45
CA THR A 216 -11.82 -14.70 19.31
C THR A 216 -11.74 -13.19 19.14
N ASP A 217 -10.53 -12.60 19.13
CA ASP A 217 -10.33 -11.17 18.89
C ASP A 217 -10.77 -10.78 17.47
N TYR A 218 -10.38 -11.54 16.45
CA TYR A 218 -10.78 -11.27 15.07
C TYR A 218 -12.31 -11.24 14.92
N ARG A 219 -13.04 -12.16 15.55
CA ARG A 219 -14.50 -12.19 15.50
C ARG A 219 -15.14 -10.97 16.15
N LEU A 220 -14.66 -10.57 17.35
CA LEU A 220 -15.10 -9.34 18.01
C LEU A 220 -14.85 -8.10 17.15
N LEU A 221 -13.71 -8.01 16.51
CA LEU A 221 -13.39 -6.89 15.62
C LEU A 221 -14.30 -6.87 14.38
N LEU A 222 -14.60 -8.04 13.82
CA LEU A 222 -15.45 -8.14 12.63
C LEU A 222 -16.91 -7.73 12.90
N GLU A 223 -17.39 -7.88 14.12
CA GLU A 223 -18.76 -7.48 14.50
C GLU A 223 -18.99 -5.97 14.37
N GLU A 224 -17.97 -5.14 14.65
CA GLU A 224 -18.11 -3.67 14.62
C GLU A 224 -17.36 -2.99 13.48
N SER A 225 -16.23 -3.57 13.00
CA SER A 225 -15.42 -3.00 11.92
C SER A 225 -14.74 -4.08 11.09
N ALA A 226 -15.19 -4.21 9.86
CA ALA A 226 -14.53 -5.04 8.88
C ALA A 226 -13.11 -4.52 8.54
N GLU A 227 -12.88 -3.20 8.68
CA GLU A 227 -11.60 -2.54 8.46
C GLU A 227 -10.58 -2.96 9.52
N MET A 228 -10.97 -2.98 10.81
CA MET A 228 -10.08 -3.43 11.88
C MET A 228 -9.83 -4.94 11.81
N ALA A 229 -10.86 -5.72 11.48
CA ALA A 229 -10.71 -7.16 11.22
C ALA A 229 -9.75 -7.42 10.06
N TRP A 230 -9.74 -6.56 9.04
CA TRP A 230 -8.78 -6.60 7.93
C TRP A 230 -7.36 -6.30 8.43
N ILE A 231 -7.17 -5.23 9.22
CA ILE A 231 -5.87 -4.88 9.82
C ILE A 231 -5.34 -6.06 10.65
N ALA A 232 -6.19 -6.71 11.44
CA ALA A 232 -5.80 -7.85 12.27
C ALA A 232 -5.19 -9.02 11.45
N THR A 233 -5.56 -9.20 10.19
CA THR A 233 -5.02 -10.26 9.33
C THR A 233 -3.92 -9.78 8.39
N GLU A 234 -4.05 -8.60 7.82
CA GLU A 234 -3.17 -8.07 6.77
C GLU A 234 -2.18 -7.01 7.27
N GLY A 235 -2.43 -6.42 8.44
CA GLY A 235 -1.64 -5.31 8.96
C GLY A 235 -1.79 -4.05 8.10
N ASN A 236 -0.65 -3.46 7.76
CA ASN A 236 -0.56 -2.21 7.03
C ASN A 236 -0.27 -2.40 5.53
N THR A 237 -0.57 -3.57 4.96
CA THR A 237 -0.42 -3.78 3.51
C THR A 237 -1.42 -2.91 2.74
N PHE A 238 -1.16 -2.67 1.47
CA PHE A 238 -2.17 -2.05 0.62
C PHE A 238 -3.46 -2.87 0.60
N ASN A 239 -4.57 -2.25 0.92
CA ASN A 239 -5.89 -2.84 0.83
C ASN A 239 -6.49 -2.70 -0.58
N HIS A 240 -6.09 -1.67 -1.32
CA HIS A 240 -6.30 -1.56 -2.76
C HIS A 240 -5.23 -0.68 -3.42
N VAL A 241 -5.13 -0.79 -4.73
CA VAL A 241 -4.46 0.16 -5.61
C VAL A 241 -5.40 0.55 -6.73
N THR A 242 -5.21 1.74 -7.29
CA THR A 242 -5.98 2.21 -8.43
C THR A 242 -5.10 2.45 -9.63
N GLU A 243 -5.66 2.22 -10.82
CA GLU A 243 -5.09 2.66 -12.09
C GLU A 243 -5.81 3.93 -12.56
N ARG A 244 -5.07 4.87 -13.14
CA ARG A 244 -5.64 6.02 -13.81
C ARG A 244 -5.98 5.65 -15.24
N VAL A 245 -7.25 5.81 -15.60
CA VAL A 245 -7.77 5.51 -16.95
C VAL A 245 -8.42 6.75 -17.56
N SER A 246 -8.47 6.80 -18.89
CA SER A 246 -9.10 7.91 -19.61
C SER A 246 -10.63 7.88 -19.53
N ASP A 247 -11.22 6.70 -19.48
CA ASP A 247 -12.67 6.49 -19.37
C ASP A 247 -13.00 5.29 -18.48
N VAL A 248 -13.44 5.56 -17.26
CA VAL A 248 -13.82 4.53 -16.30
C VAL A 248 -15.08 3.77 -16.73
N ALA A 249 -15.98 4.40 -17.50
CA ALA A 249 -17.21 3.73 -17.95
C ALA A 249 -16.91 2.64 -18.98
N SER A 250 -16.08 2.96 -19.98
CA SER A 250 -15.65 1.98 -20.97
C SER A 250 -14.87 0.82 -20.36
N VAL A 251 -14.00 1.11 -19.37
CA VAL A 251 -13.27 0.05 -18.65
C VAL A 251 -14.23 -0.82 -17.85
N ALA A 252 -15.19 -0.22 -17.12
CA ALA A 252 -16.18 -0.97 -16.35
C ALA A 252 -17.01 -1.90 -17.25
N GLU A 253 -17.50 -1.40 -18.39
CA GLU A 253 -18.28 -2.18 -19.36
C GLU A 253 -17.46 -3.37 -19.92
N GLU A 254 -16.22 -3.13 -20.32
CA GLU A 254 -15.32 -4.18 -20.77
C GLU A 254 -15.14 -5.26 -19.72
N GLN A 255 -14.83 -4.88 -18.47
CA GLN A 255 -14.59 -5.82 -17.39
C GLN A 255 -15.87 -6.60 -17.00
N HIS A 256 -17.05 -6.00 -17.07
CA HIS A 256 -18.32 -6.70 -16.90
C HIS A 256 -18.57 -7.70 -18.03
N ARG A 257 -18.28 -7.33 -19.29
CA ARG A 257 -18.38 -8.23 -20.44
C ARG A 257 -17.47 -9.46 -20.29
N LEU A 258 -16.30 -9.28 -19.67
CA LEU A 258 -15.34 -10.35 -19.32
C LEU A 258 -15.74 -11.12 -18.06
N GLN A 259 -16.90 -10.83 -17.47
CA GLN A 259 -17.43 -11.47 -16.26
C GLN A 259 -16.47 -11.35 -15.06
N ARG A 260 -15.76 -10.24 -14.95
CA ARG A 260 -14.87 -9.98 -13.81
C ARG A 260 -15.68 -9.65 -12.55
N PRO A 261 -15.18 -10.08 -11.37
CA PRO A 261 -15.86 -9.82 -10.10
C PRO A 261 -15.67 -8.37 -9.67
N MET A 262 -16.51 -7.46 -10.18
CA MET A 262 -16.41 -6.03 -9.88
C MET A 262 -17.74 -5.41 -9.49
N LYS A 263 -17.70 -4.21 -8.92
CA LYS A 263 -18.87 -3.43 -8.54
C LYS A 263 -19.74 -3.14 -9.75
N ALA A 264 -21.06 -3.25 -9.55
CA ALA A 264 -22.05 -2.99 -10.59
C ALA A 264 -22.14 -1.49 -10.97
N GLN A 265 -21.77 -0.60 -10.05
CA GLN A 265 -21.92 0.85 -10.23
C GLN A 265 -20.58 1.56 -10.17
N ILE A 266 -20.46 2.62 -10.96
CA ILE A 266 -19.36 3.58 -10.88
C ILE A 266 -19.70 4.55 -9.74
N GLU A 267 -18.77 4.69 -8.80
CA GLU A 267 -18.84 5.64 -7.71
C GLU A 267 -18.39 7.02 -8.20
N VAL A 268 -19.11 8.04 -7.81
CA VAL A 268 -18.80 9.44 -8.15
C VAL A 268 -18.56 10.20 -6.85
N SER A 269 -17.43 10.88 -6.72
CA SER A 269 -17.15 11.72 -5.56
C SER A 269 -18.19 12.85 -5.44
N ARG A 270 -18.36 13.39 -4.22
CA ARG A 270 -19.29 14.49 -3.97
C ARG A 270 -19.02 15.71 -4.88
N SER A 271 -17.77 15.96 -5.22
CA SER A 271 -17.38 17.05 -6.15
C SER A 271 -17.65 16.73 -7.63
N GLY A 272 -17.96 15.47 -7.97
CA GLY A 272 -18.09 14.99 -9.34
C GLY A 272 -16.77 14.82 -10.10
N ARG A 273 -15.65 15.20 -9.49
CA ARG A 273 -14.31 15.19 -10.14
C ARG A 273 -13.70 13.81 -10.25
N VAL A 274 -13.97 12.92 -9.29
CA VAL A 274 -13.47 11.56 -9.27
C VAL A 274 -14.59 10.61 -9.60
N ARG A 275 -14.33 9.71 -10.55
CA ARG A 275 -15.18 8.59 -10.92
C ARG A 275 -14.35 7.32 -10.80
N GLN A 276 -14.85 6.34 -10.07
CA GLN A 276 -14.11 5.12 -9.83
C GLN A 276 -15.02 3.89 -9.79
N THR A 277 -14.45 2.75 -10.08
CA THR A 277 -15.03 1.42 -9.84
C THR A 277 -13.96 0.49 -9.30
N ALA A 278 -14.33 -0.68 -8.82
CA ALA A 278 -13.35 -1.60 -8.25
C ALA A 278 -13.78 -3.05 -8.45
N TYR A 279 -12.79 -3.94 -8.51
CA TYR A 279 -13.04 -5.37 -8.32
C TYR A 279 -13.47 -5.64 -6.87
N PHE A 280 -14.26 -6.68 -6.69
CA PHE A 280 -14.51 -7.19 -5.35
C PHE A 280 -13.19 -7.68 -4.74
N ALA A 281 -13.08 -7.48 -3.44
CA ALA A 281 -11.92 -7.91 -2.72
C ALA A 281 -11.72 -9.44 -2.80
N ALA A 282 -10.49 -9.89 -2.98
CA ALA A 282 -10.15 -11.29 -3.07
C ALA A 282 -10.46 -12.04 -1.76
N SER A 283 -11.10 -13.22 -1.88
CA SER A 283 -11.26 -14.11 -0.73
C SER A 283 -9.93 -14.83 -0.47
N VAL A 284 -9.44 -14.78 0.76
CA VAL A 284 -8.15 -15.36 1.14
C VAL A 284 -8.27 -16.18 2.41
N GLU A 285 -7.51 -17.26 2.50
CA GLU A 285 -7.37 -18.05 3.72
C GLU A 285 -6.32 -17.42 4.63
N ARG A 286 -6.62 -17.28 5.93
CA ARG A 286 -5.69 -16.72 6.92
C ARG A 286 -5.65 -17.60 8.17
N SER A 287 -4.48 -17.62 8.79
CA SER A 287 -4.25 -18.32 10.05
C SER A 287 -4.69 -17.50 11.24
N PHE A 288 -5.23 -18.17 12.25
CA PHE A 288 -5.65 -17.57 13.53
C PHE A 288 -5.17 -18.49 14.66
N ARG A 289 -4.87 -17.88 15.81
CA ARG A 289 -4.54 -18.60 17.04
C ARG A 289 -5.83 -18.94 17.78
N LEU A 290 -5.97 -20.19 18.20
CA LEU A 290 -7.05 -20.66 19.08
C LEU A 290 -6.66 -20.44 20.55
N ASP A 291 -7.63 -20.59 21.46
CA ASP A 291 -7.43 -20.40 22.90
C ASP A 291 -6.45 -21.40 23.52
N ASP A 292 -6.30 -22.58 22.92
CA ASP A 292 -5.31 -23.61 23.30
C ASP A 292 -3.91 -23.36 22.70
N GLY A 293 -3.73 -22.23 21.97
CA GLY A 293 -2.48 -21.85 21.32
C GLY A 293 -2.24 -22.52 19.95
N THR A 294 -3.08 -23.44 19.51
CA THR A 294 -2.98 -24.06 18.17
C THR A 294 -3.40 -23.08 17.08
N LEU A 295 -3.01 -23.36 15.82
CA LEU A 295 -3.39 -22.55 14.67
C LEU A 295 -4.52 -23.21 13.91
N THR A 296 -5.49 -22.41 13.50
CA THR A 296 -6.54 -22.77 12.54
C THR A 296 -6.49 -21.84 11.34
N ARG A 297 -7.10 -22.27 10.22
CA ARG A 297 -7.25 -21.44 9.01
C ARG A 297 -8.70 -21.27 8.68
N ILE A 298 -9.09 -20.05 8.35
CA ILE A 298 -10.42 -19.74 7.86
C ILE A 298 -10.35 -18.80 6.65
N PHE A 299 -11.34 -18.91 5.75
CA PHE A 299 -11.51 -17.92 4.69
C PHE A 299 -12.01 -16.62 5.29
N ARG A 300 -11.25 -15.57 5.06
CA ARG A 300 -11.66 -14.22 5.38
C ARG A 300 -12.61 -13.74 4.30
N LYS A 301 -13.84 -13.39 4.71
CA LYS A 301 -14.72 -12.58 3.86
C LYS A 301 -14.14 -11.17 3.84
N THR A 302 -13.79 -10.70 2.68
CA THR A 302 -13.32 -9.34 2.49
C THR A 302 -14.49 -8.39 2.67
N SER A 303 -14.28 -7.29 3.39
CA SER A 303 -15.28 -6.23 3.50
C SER A 303 -15.62 -5.67 2.12
N HIS A 304 -16.89 -5.52 1.85
CA HIS A 304 -17.41 -4.82 0.68
C HIS A 304 -17.27 -3.31 0.94
N ASN A 305 -16.08 -2.78 1.00
CA ASN A 305 -15.98 -1.33 1.12
C ASN A 305 -14.71 -0.82 0.46
N SER A 306 -14.90 -0.48 -0.73
CA SER A 306 -14.34 0.72 -1.29
C SER A 306 -15.28 1.85 -0.96
N LEU A 307 -14.76 2.95 -0.65
CA LEU A 307 -15.35 4.26 -0.38
C LEU A 307 -16.58 4.58 -1.22
#